data_009de2fca2f4bde4813199cc2b3a7933
#
_entry.id   009de2fca2f4bde4813199cc2b3a7933
#
_cell.length_a   1.000
_cell.length_b   1.000
_cell.length_c   1.000
_cell.angle_alpha   90.00
_cell.angle_beta   90.00
_cell.angle_gamma   90.00
#
_symmetry.space_group_name_H-M   'P 1'
#
loop_
_entity.id
_entity.type
_entity.pdbx_description
1 polymer ?
#
loop_
_entity_poly.entity_id
_entity_poly.type
_entity_poly.pdbx_seq_one_letter_code
_entity_poly.pdbx_strand_id
1 'polypeptide(L)'
;MLTDGAELSDPRAIYTRMANKLPTAKRVSILSALVEGNSVASVTRMLDVSKDAVLKLLEDVGEVCQAYQDKHFRNLTCKNIECDEIWAFCHAKDKNVPDEQKNIFGYGSVWTWVAIDSDTKLALAWLVADRSEMAAKVFIQDVSERLSHRVQLTTDGYKPYLTAVRSAFEGEIDYAMLVKQYGNNPEGQKRYSPAECCGAKKVKVSGSPKTARISTSYVERQNLTMRMGMRRFTRLTNAFSKKVENHMHAISLHFMYYNFCRIHLTLRQTPAMASGMADKKWTIADIVALLPDEQPVKPSGLTPIRRG
;
A
#
# COMPACT_ATOMS: atom_id res chain seq x y z
N MET A 1 0.06 50.26 -43.36
CA MET A 1 1.18 49.31 -43.29
C MET A 1 0.83 48.32 -42.21
N LEU A 2 0.39 47.16 -42.64
CA LEU A 2 0.06 46.00 -41.87
C LEU A 2 1.31 45.15 -41.67
N THR A 3 1.63 44.77 -40.46
CA THR A 3 2.61 43.69 -40.25
C THR A 3 1.93 42.67 -39.37
N ASP A 4 1.48 41.59 -40.01
CA ASP A 4 1.09 40.34 -39.40
C ASP A 4 2.29 39.72 -38.66
N GLY A 5 2.16 39.55 -37.36
CA GLY A 5 3.05 38.76 -36.53
C GLY A 5 2.46 37.35 -36.40
N ALA A 6 2.83 36.43 -37.27
CA ALA A 6 2.57 35.01 -37.09
C ALA A 6 3.40 34.50 -35.90
N GLU A 7 2.77 34.18 -34.78
CA GLU A 7 3.38 33.41 -33.70
C GLU A 7 3.80 32.04 -34.23
N LEU A 8 5.11 31.84 -34.37
CA LEU A 8 5.73 30.54 -34.61
C LEU A 8 5.51 29.69 -33.35
N SER A 9 4.58 28.76 -33.42
CA SER A 9 4.40 27.74 -32.43
C SER A 9 5.72 26.98 -32.21
N ASP A 10 6.23 26.97 -30.98
CA ASP A 10 7.49 26.31 -30.59
C ASP A 10 7.45 24.81 -31.00
N PRO A 11 8.36 24.38 -31.91
CA PRO A 11 8.43 22.99 -32.36
C PRO A 11 8.69 22.01 -31.19
N ARG A 12 9.21 22.48 -30.06
CA ARG A 12 9.47 21.67 -28.86
C ARG A 12 8.19 21.27 -28.13
N ALA A 13 7.10 22.03 -28.27
CA ALA A 13 5.81 21.70 -27.67
C ALA A 13 5.16 20.46 -28.32
N ILE A 14 5.50 20.16 -29.57
CA ILE A 14 4.99 18.98 -30.28
C ILE A 14 5.80 17.71 -29.92
N TYR A 15 7.08 17.84 -29.62
CA TYR A 15 7.95 16.72 -29.23
C TYR A 15 7.68 16.20 -27.80
N THR A 16 7.14 17.02 -26.92
CA THR A 16 6.83 16.59 -25.54
C THR A 16 5.64 15.62 -25.47
N ARG A 17 4.85 15.50 -26.54
CA ARG A 17 3.70 14.58 -26.63
C ARG A 17 4.02 13.21 -27.28
N MET A 18 5.21 13.03 -27.80
CA MET A 18 5.64 11.77 -28.45
C MET A 18 6.73 11.02 -27.64
N ALA A 19 6.73 11.12 -26.32
CA ALA A 19 7.49 10.16 -25.53
C ALA A 19 7.00 8.75 -25.87
N ASN A 20 7.92 7.84 -26.23
CA ASN A 20 7.64 6.45 -26.58
C ASN A 20 6.86 5.77 -25.45
N LYS A 21 5.54 5.76 -25.58
CA LYS A 21 4.62 5.18 -24.62
C LYS A 21 4.69 3.67 -24.73
N LEU A 22 4.89 2.97 -23.63
CA LEU A 22 4.85 1.51 -23.65
C LEU A 22 3.47 1.02 -24.09
N PRO A 23 3.39 0.05 -25.02
CA PRO A 23 2.12 -0.58 -25.38
C PRO A 23 1.42 -1.19 -24.16
N THR A 24 0.09 -1.17 -24.12
CA THR A 24 -0.71 -1.72 -23.01
C THR A 24 -0.32 -3.15 -22.64
N ALA A 25 -0.12 -4.03 -23.63
CA ALA A 25 0.35 -5.40 -23.39
C ALA A 25 1.71 -5.46 -22.68
N LYS A 26 2.64 -4.55 -23.00
CA LYS A 26 3.94 -4.48 -22.34
C LYS A 26 3.80 -3.95 -20.91
N ARG A 27 2.92 -2.97 -20.66
CA ARG A 27 2.60 -2.48 -19.31
C ARG A 27 2.03 -3.59 -18.44
N VAL A 28 1.07 -4.35 -18.96
CA VAL A 28 0.49 -5.51 -18.29
C VAL A 28 1.57 -6.53 -17.92
N SER A 29 2.48 -6.87 -18.85
CA SER A 29 3.57 -7.82 -18.60
C SER A 29 4.53 -7.33 -17.50
N ILE A 30 4.89 -6.04 -17.51
CA ILE A 30 5.77 -5.43 -16.50
C ILE A 30 5.11 -5.49 -15.11
N LEU A 31 3.85 -5.07 -15.00
CA LEU A 31 3.14 -5.07 -13.72
C LEU A 31 2.91 -6.49 -13.21
N SER A 32 2.55 -7.44 -14.09
CA SER A 32 2.43 -8.87 -13.73
C SER A 32 3.72 -9.40 -13.13
N ALA A 33 4.86 -9.09 -13.75
CA ALA A 33 6.15 -9.51 -13.20
C ALA A 33 6.48 -8.87 -11.85
N LEU A 34 6.13 -7.57 -11.65
CA LEU A 34 6.38 -6.87 -10.39
C LEU A 34 5.53 -7.41 -9.23
N VAL A 35 4.24 -7.69 -9.46
CA VAL A 35 3.35 -8.20 -8.41
C VAL A 35 3.64 -9.65 -8.03
N GLU A 36 4.31 -10.40 -8.89
CA GLU A 36 4.83 -11.75 -8.60
C GLU A 36 6.23 -11.73 -7.96
N GLY A 37 6.68 -10.58 -7.46
CA GLY A 37 7.89 -10.45 -6.65
C GLY A 37 9.19 -10.36 -7.44
N ASN A 38 9.14 -10.14 -8.76
CA ASN A 38 10.35 -9.92 -9.54
C ASN A 38 10.97 -8.55 -9.22
N SER A 39 12.31 -8.51 -9.19
CA SER A 39 13.03 -7.24 -9.04
C SER A 39 12.92 -6.39 -10.30
N VAL A 40 13.02 -5.06 -10.17
CA VAL A 40 13.10 -4.16 -11.33
C VAL A 40 14.17 -4.62 -12.33
N ALA A 41 15.36 -4.99 -11.82
CA ALA A 41 16.44 -5.50 -12.67
C ALA A 41 16.13 -6.84 -13.35
N SER A 42 15.31 -7.70 -12.74
CA SER A 42 14.83 -8.93 -13.40
C SER A 42 13.83 -8.60 -14.50
N VAL A 43 12.89 -7.71 -14.23
CA VAL A 43 11.88 -7.26 -15.19
C VAL A 43 12.53 -6.63 -16.42
N THR A 44 13.58 -5.79 -16.24
CA THR A 44 14.31 -5.20 -17.39
C THR A 44 14.91 -6.27 -18.29
N ARG A 45 15.54 -7.30 -17.71
CA ARG A 45 16.14 -8.40 -18.50
C ARG A 45 15.10 -9.31 -19.15
N MET A 46 14.02 -9.62 -18.44
CA MET A 46 12.97 -10.55 -18.91
C MET A 46 12.14 -9.96 -20.05
N LEU A 47 11.90 -8.64 -20.00
CA LEU A 47 10.97 -7.98 -20.91
C LEU A 47 11.65 -7.01 -21.88
N ASP A 48 12.97 -6.94 -21.89
CA ASP A 48 13.74 -6.02 -22.72
C ASP A 48 13.19 -4.58 -22.66
N VAL A 49 13.23 -4.01 -21.47
CA VAL A 49 12.78 -2.64 -21.19
C VAL A 49 13.79 -1.92 -20.31
N SER A 50 13.89 -0.59 -20.45
CA SER A 50 14.78 0.19 -19.59
C SER A 50 14.30 0.20 -18.13
N LYS A 51 15.24 0.35 -17.20
CA LYS A 51 14.95 0.51 -15.78
C LYS A 51 14.02 1.70 -15.53
N ASP A 52 14.26 2.81 -16.22
CA ASP A 52 13.52 4.05 -16.06
C ASP A 52 12.07 3.89 -16.54
N ALA A 53 11.84 3.15 -17.64
CA ALA A 53 10.50 2.82 -18.11
C ALA A 53 9.72 1.98 -17.08
N VAL A 54 10.36 1.00 -16.42
CA VAL A 54 9.74 0.20 -15.35
C VAL A 54 9.42 1.06 -14.13
N LEU A 55 10.34 1.94 -13.71
CA LEU A 55 10.15 2.80 -12.55
C LEU A 55 9.09 3.87 -12.80
N LYS A 56 9.06 4.47 -14.00
CA LYS A 56 8.02 5.44 -14.37
C LYS A 56 6.64 4.80 -14.41
N LEU A 57 6.52 3.60 -14.99
CA LEU A 57 5.25 2.87 -14.99
C LEU A 57 4.80 2.53 -13.56
N LEU A 58 5.74 2.14 -12.68
CA LEU A 58 5.43 1.86 -11.27
C LEU A 58 4.94 3.12 -10.54
N GLU A 59 5.54 4.28 -10.80
CA GLU A 59 5.10 5.58 -10.27
C GLU A 59 3.68 5.89 -10.72
N ASP A 60 3.43 5.92 -12.05
CA ASP A 60 2.14 6.25 -12.63
C ASP A 60 1.02 5.33 -12.11
N VAL A 61 1.27 4.02 -12.08
CA VAL A 61 0.29 3.04 -11.58
C VAL A 61 0.14 3.10 -10.08
N GLY A 62 1.22 3.33 -9.33
CA GLY A 62 1.17 3.48 -7.88
C GLY A 62 0.28 4.64 -7.44
N GLU A 63 0.39 5.79 -8.11
CA GLU A 63 -0.44 6.98 -7.87
C GLU A 63 -1.93 6.69 -8.14
N VAL A 64 -2.27 6.14 -9.30
CA VAL A 64 -3.67 5.85 -9.62
C VAL A 64 -4.27 4.75 -8.75
N CYS A 65 -3.47 3.76 -8.33
CA CYS A 65 -3.91 2.72 -7.40
C CYS A 65 -4.21 3.33 -6.02
N GLN A 66 -3.36 4.21 -5.52
CA GLN A 66 -3.59 4.90 -4.25
C GLN A 66 -4.84 5.76 -4.33
N ALA A 67 -4.92 6.63 -5.34
CA ALA A 67 -6.09 7.51 -5.53
C ALA A 67 -7.40 6.72 -5.68
N TYR A 68 -7.37 5.59 -6.40
CA TYR A 68 -8.54 4.71 -6.53
C TYR A 68 -9.00 4.17 -5.17
N GLN A 69 -8.08 3.62 -4.38
CA GLN A 69 -8.41 3.04 -3.08
C GLN A 69 -8.84 4.11 -2.07
N ASP A 70 -8.19 5.26 -2.04
CA ASP A 70 -8.58 6.38 -1.17
C ASP A 70 -9.98 6.91 -1.48
N LYS A 71 -10.36 6.92 -2.75
CA LYS A 71 -11.68 7.34 -3.20
C LYS A 71 -12.77 6.30 -2.90
N HIS A 72 -12.48 5.01 -3.12
CA HIS A 72 -13.50 3.96 -3.10
C HIS A 72 -13.60 3.23 -1.76
N PHE A 73 -12.52 3.20 -0.96
CA PHE A 73 -12.54 2.56 0.36
C PHE A 73 -13.09 3.52 1.41
N ARG A 74 -14.37 3.84 1.29
CA ARG A 74 -15.13 4.69 2.21
C ARG A 74 -16.45 4.00 2.56
N ASN A 75 -17.00 4.31 3.73
CA ASN A 75 -18.24 3.72 4.23
C ASN A 75 -18.20 2.17 4.28
N LEU A 76 -17.05 1.62 4.65
CA LEU A 76 -16.84 0.17 4.72
C LEU A 76 -17.64 -0.43 5.87
N THR A 77 -18.24 -1.59 5.62
CA THR A 77 -19.05 -2.35 6.59
C THR A 77 -18.26 -3.45 7.29
N CYS A 78 -16.95 -3.27 7.43
CA CYS A 78 -16.04 -4.18 8.14
C CYS A 78 -16.43 -4.28 9.62
N LYS A 79 -16.27 -5.47 10.21
CA LYS A 79 -16.66 -5.70 11.61
C LYS A 79 -15.47 -5.89 12.54
N ASN A 80 -14.41 -6.50 12.07
CA ASN A 80 -13.26 -6.88 12.88
C ASN A 80 -11.97 -6.49 12.17
N ILE A 81 -11.32 -5.45 12.65
CA ILE A 81 -10.10 -4.89 12.06
C ILE A 81 -8.89 -5.33 12.89
N GLU A 82 -7.84 -5.75 12.20
CA GLU A 82 -6.53 -6.01 12.79
C GLU A 82 -5.51 -5.02 12.22
N CYS A 83 -4.66 -4.42 13.07
CA CYS A 83 -3.59 -3.51 12.66
C CYS A 83 -2.24 -3.98 13.19
N ASP A 84 -1.21 -3.84 12.36
CA ASP A 84 0.19 -4.14 12.67
C ASP A 84 1.12 -3.37 11.73
N GLU A 85 2.43 -3.31 12.03
CA GLU A 85 3.43 -2.68 11.17
C GLU A 85 4.45 -3.69 10.65
N ILE A 86 4.86 -3.51 9.40
CA ILE A 86 5.96 -4.26 8.80
C ILE A 86 7.14 -3.34 8.53
N TRP A 87 8.30 -3.74 9.06
CA TRP A 87 9.57 -3.03 8.88
C TRP A 87 10.18 -3.29 7.50
N ALA A 88 10.70 -2.23 6.89
CA ALA A 88 11.62 -2.25 5.75
C ALA A 88 12.69 -1.18 5.94
N PHE A 89 13.55 -0.96 4.96
CA PHE A 89 14.44 0.18 4.91
C PHE A 89 14.56 0.70 3.47
N CYS A 90 14.80 1.99 3.35
CA CYS A 90 15.08 2.65 2.08
C CYS A 90 16.48 3.25 2.08
N HIS A 91 17.08 3.39 0.91
CA HIS A 91 18.42 3.91 0.67
C HIS A 91 19.53 3.04 1.30
N ALA A 92 19.61 2.98 2.62
CA ALA A 92 20.57 2.19 3.38
C ALA A 92 19.94 1.71 4.70
N LYS A 93 20.58 0.75 5.39
CA LYS A 93 20.22 0.44 6.79
C LYS A 93 20.68 1.57 7.69
N ASP A 94 19.97 1.82 8.79
CA ASP A 94 20.24 2.95 9.71
C ASP A 94 21.72 3.13 10.06
N LYS A 95 22.43 2.05 10.34
CA LYS A 95 23.86 2.08 10.67
C LYS A 95 24.79 2.55 9.52
N ASN A 96 24.28 2.54 8.28
CA ASN A 96 25.01 2.91 7.07
C ASN A 96 24.46 4.20 6.43
N VAL A 97 23.50 4.87 7.07
CA VAL A 97 22.99 6.19 6.64
C VAL A 97 24.04 7.23 7.04
N PRO A 98 24.52 8.08 6.10
CA PRO A 98 25.39 9.20 6.40
C PRO A 98 24.77 10.15 7.45
N ASP A 99 25.59 10.78 8.28
CA ASP A 99 25.11 11.63 9.38
C ASP A 99 24.22 12.78 8.89
N GLU A 100 24.54 13.37 7.74
CA GLU A 100 23.78 14.44 7.11
C GLU A 100 22.37 14.02 6.68
N GLN A 101 22.15 12.73 6.48
CA GLN A 101 20.89 12.14 6.03
C GLN A 101 20.13 11.42 7.14
N LYS A 102 20.71 11.34 8.33
CA LYS A 102 20.02 10.80 9.51
C LYS A 102 18.81 11.67 9.82
N ASN A 103 17.71 11.02 10.20
CA ASN A 103 16.42 11.68 10.50
C ASN A 103 15.67 12.27 9.28
N ILE A 104 16.18 12.09 8.05
CA ILE A 104 15.41 12.39 6.85
C ILE A 104 14.55 11.18 6.50
N PHE A 105 13.23 11.36 6.42
CA PHE A 105 12.33 10.27 6.04
C PHE A 105 12.70 9.69 4.67
N GLY A 106 12.78 8.36 4.59
CA GLY A 106 13.22 7.66 3.38
C GLY A 106 14.70 7.27 3.34
N TYR A 107 15.47 7.67 4.38
CA TYR A 107 16.84 7.19 4.60
C TYR A 107 16.87 6.37 5.88
N GLY A 108 17.13 5.07 5.77
CA GLY A 108 17.08 4.14 6.91
C GLY A 108 15.76 3.40 7.03
N SER A 109 15.37 3.12 8.26
CA SER A 109 14.15 2.37 8.59
C SER A 109 12.90 3.09 8.13
N VAL A 110 12.01 2.33 7.47
CA VAL A 110 10.65 2.74 7.12
C VAL A 110 9.69 1.65 7.55
N TRP A 111 8.50 2.04 7.97
CA TRP A 111 7.47 1.14 8.44
C TRP A 111 6.24 1.26 7.57
N THR A 112 5.65 0.14 7.22
CA THR A 112 4.35 0.11 6.55
C THR A 112 3.33 -0.35 7.58
N TRP A 113 2.44 0.55 7.96
CA TRP A 113 1.28 0.32 8.80
C TRP A 113 0.20 -0.29 7.95
N VAL A 114 -0.47 -1.33 8.43
CA VAL A 114 -1.48 -2.06 7.66
C VAL A 114 -2.69 -2.33 8.53
N ALA A 115 -3.88 -2.04 7.99
CA ALA A 115 -5.16 -2.43 8.56
C ALA A 115 -5.87 -3.42 7.62
N ILE A 116 -6.31 -4.53 8.18
CA ILE A 116 -7.04 -5.58 7.44
C ILE A 116 -8.36 -5.92 8.14
N ASP A 117 -9.42 -6.09 7.37
CA ASP A 117 -10.64 -6.73 7.88
C ASP A 117 -10.42 -8.25 8.00
N SER A 118 -10.52 -8.77 9.20
CA SER A 118 -10.27 -10.19 9.47
C SER A 118 -11.30 -11.13 8.86
N ASP A 119 -12.48 -10.65 8.51
CA ASP A 119 -13.54 -11.45 7.90
C ASP A 119 -13.37 -11.53 6.38
N THR A 120 -13.30 -10.40 5.69
CA THR A 120 -13.15 -10.33 4.23
C THR A 120 -11.72 -10.35 3.72
N LYS A 121 -10.74 -10.23 4.61
CA LYS A 121 -9.30 -10.09 4.31
C LYS A 121 -8.97 -8.83 3.49
N LEU A 122 -9.87 -7.87 3.40
CA LEU A 122 -9.63 -6.59 2.73
C LEU A 122 -8.56 -5.80 3.48
N ALA A 123 -7.45 -5.50 2.82
CA ALA A 123 -6.49 -4.51 3.29
C ALA A 123 -7.08 -3.12 3.03
N LEU A 124 -7.71 -2.55 4.05
CA LEU A 124 -8.54 -1.35 3.91
C LEU A 124 -7.77 -0.04 4.01
N ALA A 125 -6.63 -0.05 4.70
CA ALA A 125 -5.75 1.12 4.84
C ALA A 125 -4.29 0.69 5.00
N TRP A 126 -3.38 1.53 4.54
CA TRP A 126 -1.95 1.42 4.81
C TRP A 126 -1.29 2.80 4.80
N LEU A 127 -0.21 2.92 5.55
CA LEU A 127 0.61 4.13 5.61
C LEU A 127 2.09 3.73 5.61
N VAL A 128 2.91 4.39 4.80
CA VAL A 128 4.37 4.28 4.87
C VAL A 128 4.90 5.48 5.63
N ALA A 129 5.47 5.25 6.80
CA ALA A 129 5.91 6.30 7.72
C ALA A 129 7.09 5.79 8.59
N ASP A 130 7.51 6.60 9.53
CA ASP A 130 8.29 6.16 10.68
C ASP A 130 7.43 5.38 11.69
N ARG A 131 8.02 4.92 12.80
CA ARG A 131 7.27 4.27 13.88
C ARG A 131 7.10 5.23 15.05
N SER A 132 6.43 6.35 14.81
CA SER A 132 6.18 7.39 15.80
C SER A 132 4.72 7.39 16.28
N GLU A 133 4.46 8.15 17.36
CA GLU A 133 3.09 8.41 17.82
C GLU A 133 2.28 9.20 16.79
N MET A 134 2.91 10.13 16.07
CA MET A 134 2.25 10.88 15.01
C MET A 134 1.82 9.99 13.86
N ALA A 135 2.69 9.07 13.41
CA ALA A 135 2.35 8.10 12.38
C ALA A 135 1.17 7.21 12.82
N ALA A 136 1.15 6.75 14.08
CA ALA A 136 0.03 6.00 14.64
C ALA A 136 -1.28 6.79 14.59
N LYS A 137 -1.26 8.08 14.94
CA LYS A 137 -2.44 8.96 14.89
C LYS A 137 -2.96 9.14 13.48
N VAL A 138 -2.07 9.46 12.52
CA VAL A 138 -2.44 9.63 11.10
C VAL A 138 -3.03 8.35 10.53
N PHE A 139 -2.39 7.21 10.81
CA PHE A 139 -2.86 5.91 10.32
C PHE A 139 -4.22 5.52 10.88
N ILE A 140 -4.41 5.62 12.20
CA ILE A 140 -5.69 5.25 12.84
C ILE A 140 -6.80 6.22 12.48
N GLN A 141 -6.49 7.51 12.28
CA GLN A 141 -7.45 8.48 11.77
C GLN A 141 -7.95 8.07 10.37
N ASP A 142 -7.06 7.72 9.43
CA ASP A 142 -7.45 7.23 8.10
C ASP A 142 -8.30 5.95 8.20
N VAL A 143 -7.95 5.01 9.10
CA VAL A 143 -8.77 3.82 9.33
C VAL A 143 -10.18 4.18 9.79
N SER A 144 -10.32 5.12 10.74
CA SER A 144 -11.63 5.52 11.26
C SER A 144 -12.51 6.17 10.18
N GLU A 145 -11.93 7.01 9.33
CA GLU A 145 -12.63 7.71 8.24
C GLU A 145 -13.11 6.80 7.11
N ARG A 146 -12.58 5.57 7.04
CA ARG A 146 -13.00 4.57 6.05
C ARG A 146 -14.21 3.75 6.50
N LEU A 147 -14.53 3.74 7.77
CA LEU A 147 -15.55 2.89 8.37
C LEU A 147 -16.90 3.59 8.50
N SER A 148 -18.00 2.86 8.32
CA SER A 148 -19.37 3.40 8.39
C SER A 148 -20.05 3.19 9.75
N HIS A 149 -19.47 2.38 10.63
CA HIS A 149 -20.09 2.00 11.90
C HIS A 149 -19.04 1.53 12.91
N ARG A 150 -19.50 1.34 14.17
CA ARG A 150 -18.67 0.79 15.25
C ARG A 150 -18.11 -0.58 14.89
N VAL A 151 -16.81 -0.77 15.11
CA VAL A 151 -16.07 -2.01 14.80
C VAL A 151 -15.33 -2.52 16.03
N GLN A 152 -14.91 -3.79 15.98
CA GLN A 152 -13.88 -4.27 16.89
C GLN A 152 -12.51 -4.09 16.23
N LEU A 153 -11.61 -3.37 16.90
CA LEU A 153 -10.22 -3.17 16.48
C LEU A 153 -9.29 -3.96 17.39
N THR A 154 -8.33 -4.67 16.81
CA THR A 154 -7.24 -5.31 17.55
C THR A 154 -5.90 -4.84 17.00
N THR A 155 -5.01 -4.40 17.88
CA THR A 155 -3.62 -4.08 17.55
C THR A 155 -2.66 -4.97 18.36
N ASP A 156 -1.37 -4.91 18.03
CA ASP A 156 -0.32 -5.43 18.91
C ASP A 156 -0.17 -4.59 20.20
N GLY A 157 0.87 -4.87 21.00
CA GLY A 157 1.16 -4.15 22.25
C GLY A 157 1.84 -2.79 22.08
N TYR A 158 1.91 -2.22 20.88
CA TYR A 158 2.56 -0.93 20.65
C TYR A 158 1.75 0.22 21.27
N LYS A 159 2.31 0.86 22.30
CA LYS A 159 1.59 1.83 23.16
C LYS A 159 0.99 3.04 22.42
N PRO A 160 1.62 3.62 21.37
CA PRO A 160 1.04 4.74 20.63
C PRO A 160 -0.36 4.50 20.08
N TYR A 161 -0.74 3.25 19.81
CA TYR A 161 -2.11 2.93 19.42
C TYR A 161 -3.17 3.33 20.47
N LEU A 162 -2.83 3.31 21.76
CA LEU A 162 -3.77 3.69 22.82
C LEU A 162 -4.28 5.14 22.65
N THR A 163 -3.36 6.07 22.41
CA THR A 163 -3.68 7.48 22.19
C THR A 163 -4.35 7.69 20.84
N ALA A 164 -3.82 7.05 19.78
CA ALA A 164 -4.34 7.17 18.43
C ALA A 164 -5.80 6.70 18.32
N VAL A 165 -6.12 5.52 18.87
CA VAL A 165 -7.48 4.96 18.84
C VAL A 165 -8.44 5.81 19.65
N ARG A 166 -8.03 6.28 20.86
CA ARG A 166 -8.88 7.18 21.67
C ARG A 166 -9.22 8.45 20.90
N SER A 167 -8.25 9.06 20.22
CA SER A 167 -8.44 10.31 19.48
C SER A 167 -9.33 10.14 18.26
N ALA A 168 -9.13 9.06 17.47
CA ALA A 168 -9.81 8.90 16.18
C ALA A 168 -11.26 8.37 16.31
N PHE A 169 -11.56 7.61 17.36
CA PHE A 169 -12.87 6.97 17.51
C PHE A 169 -13.72 7.55 18.66
N GLU A 170 -13.17 8.43 19.49
CA GLU A 170 -13.89 9.12 20.58
C GLU A 170 -14.72 8.20 21.47
N GLY A 171 -14.32 6.93 21.61
CA GLY A 171 -15.01 5.89 22.39
C GLY A 171 -15.98 5.02 21.56
N GLU A 172 -16.27 5.36 20.32
CA GLU A 172 -17.16 4.60 19.44
C GLU A 172 -16.46 3.39 18.79
N ILE A 173 -15.76 2.60 19.62
CA ILE A 173 -15.01 1.42 19.19
C ILE A 173 -14.96 0.35 20.29
N ASP A 174 -14.88 -0.91 19.87
CA ASP A 174 -14.55 -2.05 20.74
C ASP A 174 -13.07 -2.38 20.54
N TYR A 175 -12.19 -1.83 21.38
CA TYR A 175 -10.75 -1.90 21.19
C TYR A 175 -10.08 -2.88 22.16
N ALA A 176 -9.20 -3.70 21.60
CA ALA A 176 -8.35 -4.61 22.36
C ALA A 176 -6.92 -4.63 21.81
N MET A 177 -5.98 -5.02 22.67
CA MET A 177 -4.59 -5.28 22.31
C MET A 177 -4.24 -6.74 22.51
N LEU A 178 -3.45 -7.31 21.61
CA LEU A 178 -2.82 -8.63 21.74
C LEU A 178 -1.35 -8.44 22.08
N VAL A 179 -1.01 -8.49 23.35
CA VAL A 179 0.35 -8.29 23.84
C VAL A 179 1.09 -9.63 23.83
N LYS A 180 2.02 -9.80 22.90
CA LYS A 180 2.87 -10.99 22.84
C LYS A 180 3.92 -10.98 23.93
N GLN A 181 4.13 -12.12 24.54
CA GLN A 181 5.17 -12.36 25.54
C GLN A 181 6.29 -13.19 24.87
N TYR A 182 7.51 -12.68 24.95
CA TYR A 182 8.68 -13.35 24.39
C TYR A 182 9.55 -13.89 25.52
N GLY A 183 10.01 -15.12 25.38
CA GLY A 183 10.95 -15.75 26.28
C GLY A 183 12.38 -15.21 26.10
N ASN A 184 13.28 -15.60 27.00
CA ASN A 184 14.69 -15.29 26.85
C ASN A 184 15.26 -16.05 25.65
N ASN A 185 16.00 -15.34 24.79
CA ASN A 185 16.74 -16.00 23.71
C ASN A 185 17.81 -16.93 24.28
N PRO A 186 17.92 -18.18 23.81
CA PRO A 186 19.06 -19.04 24.14
C PRO A 186 20.36 -18.32 23.77
N GLU A 187 21.37 -18.41 24.66
CA GLU A 187 22.70 -17.87 24.38
C GLU A 187 23.23 -18.48 23.07
N GLY A 188 23.67 -17.63 22.14
CA GLY A 188 24.27 -18.03 20.85
C GLY A 188 23.38 -17.86 19.60
N GLN A 189 22.04 -17.76 19.69
CA GLN A 189 21.16 -17.69 18.52
C GLN A 189 20.66 -16.27 18.17
N LYS A 190 21.21 -15.23 18.77
CA LYS A 190 20.72 -13.82 18.71
C LYS A 190 20.63 -13.19 17.31
N ARG A 191 21.28 -13.75 16.28
CA ARG A 191 21.40 -13.07 14.99
C ARG A 191 20.34 -13.44 13.95
N TYR A 192 19.79 -14.64 14.02
CA TYR A 192 18.92 -15.20 12.98
C TYR A 192 17.60 -15.78 13.48
N SER A 193 17.47 -16.02 14.77
CA SER A 193 16.25 -16.53 15.37
C SER A 193 15.59 -15.43 16.21
N PRO A 194 14.34 -15.04 15.90
CA PRO A 194 13.60 -14.16 16.80
C PRO A 194 13.35 -14.87 18.13
N ALA A 195 13.17 -14.08 19.21
CA ALA A 195 12.76 -14.61 20.49
C ALA A 195 11.50 -15.47 20.34
N GLU A 196 11.46 -16.63 20.99
CA GLU A 196 10.32 -17.52 20.95
C GLU A 196 9.12 -16.86 21.65
N CYS A 197 7.97 -16.83 20.98
CA CYS A 197 6.74 -16.32 21.57
C CYS A 197 6.19 -17.36 22.54
N CYS A 198 6.35 -17.11 23.84
CA CYS A 198 5.92 -18.01 24.92
C CYS A 198 4.45 -17.85 25.29
N GLY A 199 3.76 -16.83 24.76
CA GLY A 199 2.35 -16.58 25.04
C GLY A 199 1.85 -15.24 24.51
N ALA A 200 0.55 -15.04 24.60
CA ALA A 200 -0.07 -13.76 24.24
C ALA A 200 -1.17 -13.41 25.26
N LYS A 201 -1.15 -12.17 25.75
CA LYS A 201 -2.16 -11.63 26.64
C LYS A 201 -3.16 -10.79 25.86
N LYS A 202 -4.44 -11.14 25.95
CA LYS A 202 -5.54 -10.35 25.40
C LYS A 202 -5.94 -9.28 26.39
N VAL A 203 -5.81 -8.01 26.02
CA VAL A 203 -6.11 -6.86 26.88
C VAL A 203 -7.28 -6.09 26.26
N LYS A 204 -8.43 -6.05 26.92
CA LYS A 204 -9.55 -5.19 26.54
C LYS A 204 -9.24 -3.76 26.99
N VAL A 205 -9.31 -2.81 26.09
CA VAL A 205 -8.94 -1.40 26.34
C VAL A 205 -10.16 -0.50 26.41
N SER A 206 -11.08 -0.61 25.45
CA SER A 206 -12.28 0.22 25.34
C SER A 206 -13.46 -0.58 24.81
N GLY A 207 -14.68 -0.19 25.19
CA GLY A 207 -15.91 -0.86 24.77
C GLY A 207 -16.04 -2.29 25.28
N SER A 208 -16.64 -3.15 24.45
CA SER A 208 -16.94 -4.55 24.79
C SER A 208 -16.39 -5.54 23.76
N PRO A 209 -15.07 -5.56 23.50
CA PRO A 209 -14.50 -6.43 22.49
C PRO A 209 -14.71 -7.91 22.81
N LYS A 210 -15.15 -8.68 21.81
CA LYS A 210 -15.36 -10.13 21.91
C LYS A 210 -14.00 -10.83 22.01
N THR A 211 -13.73 -11.49 23.12
CA THR A 211 -12.43 -12.14 23.41
C THR A 211 -12.01 -13.16 22.33
N ALA A 212 -12.97 -13.87 21.73
CA ALA A 212 -12.70 -14.83 20.64
C ALA A 212 -12.16 -14.15 19.36
N ARG A 213 -12.47 -12.87 19.15
CA ARG A 213 -12.06 -12.08 17.98
C ARG A 213 -10.79 -11.23 18.22
N ILE A 214 -10.23 -11.26 19.43
CA ILE A 214 -8.96 -10.57 19.72
C ILE A 214 -7.82 -11.39 19.13
N SER A 215 -7.30 -10.94 18.00
CA SER A 215 -6.23 -11.57 17.21
C SER A 215 -5.52 -10.53 16.35
N THR A 216 -4.26 -10.79 15.99
CA THR A 216 -3.46 -10.09 14.98
C THR A 216 -2.97 -11.05 13.88
N SER A 217 -3.51 -12.26 13.85
CA SER A 217 -3.00 -13.33 12.98
C SER A 217 -3.20 -13.05 11.49
N TYR A 218 -4.28 -12.36 11.12
CA TYR A 218 -4.55 -12.05 9.71
C TYR A 218 -3.66 -10.92 9.20
N VAL A 219 -3.46 -9.86 9.97
CA VAL A 219 -2.54 -8.77 9.59
C VAL A 219 -1.09 -9.27 9.58
N GLU A 220 -0.68 -10.13 10.50
CA GLU A 220 0.64 -10.77 10.49
C GLU A 220 0.81 -11.68 9.26
N ARG A 221 -0.23 -12.42 8.89
CA ARG A 221 -0.24 -13.20 7.66
C ARG A 221 -0.15 -12.32 6.42
N GLN A 222 -0.80 -11.16 6.43
CA GLN A 222 -0.69 -10.17 5.35
C GLN A 222 0.74 -9.60 5.27
N ASN A 223 1.36 -9.29 6.40
CA ASN A 223 2.76 -8.87 6.47
C ASN A 223 3.71 -9.93 5.91
N LEU A 224 3.44 -11.22 6.18
CA LEU A 224 4.18 -12.34 5.56
C LEU A 224 3.93 -12.39 4.04
N THR A 225 2.69 -12.18 3.59
CA THR A 225 2.35 -12.14 2.16
C THR A 225 3.12 -11.02 1.43
N MET A 226 3.26 -9.84 2.06
CA MET A 226 4.09 -8.76 1.52
C MET A 226 5.57 -9.18 1.40
N ARG A 227 6.13 -9.84 2.42
CA ARG A 227 7.53 -10.34 2.35
C ARG A 227 7.73 -11.39 1.27
N MET A 228 6.75 -12.22 0.99
CA MET A 228 6.80 -13.25 -0.05
C MET A 228 6.60 -12.69 -1.45
N GLY A 229 5.64 -11.78 -1.62
CA GLY A 229 5.24 -11.23 -2.91
C GLY A 229 5.94 -9.94 -3.32
N MET A 230 6.63 -9.27 -2.41
CA MET A 230 7.31 -8.00 -2.71
C MET A 230 8.81 -8.11 -2.44
N ARG A 231 9.59 -8.09 -3.52
CA ARG A 231 11.06 -8.22 -3.42
C ARG A 231 11.69 -7.20 -2.46
N ARG A 232 11.09 -6.02 -2.31
CA ARG A 232 11.56 -4.92 -1.45
C ARG A 232 11.54 -5.24 0.04
N PHE A 233 10.70 -6.18 0.48
CA PHE A 233 10.59 -6.64 1.87
C PHE A 233 11.42 -7.90 2.15
N THR A 234 12.11 -8.44 1.14
CA THR A 234 12.97 -9.62 1.34
C THR A 234 14.19 -9.24 2.17
N ARG A 235 14.35 -9.88 3.32
CA ARG A 235 15.50 -9.69 4.22
C ARG A 235 16.76 -10.29 3.61
N LEU A 236 17.92 -9.78 4.01
CA LEU A 236 19.25 -10.30 3.64
C LEU A 236 19.56 -10.27 2.13
N THR A 237 18.89 -9.41 1.36
CA THR A 237 19.15 -9.21 -0.07
C THR A 237 19.34 -7.72 -0.39
N ASN A 238 19.94 -7.42 -1.55
CA ASN A 238 20.11 -6.05 -2.06
C ASN A 238 18.86 -5.52 -2.78
N ALA A 239 17.68 -6.09 -2.51
CA ALA A 239 16.44 -5.77 -3.20
C ALA A 239 15.64 -4.62 -2.57
N PHE A 240 16.20 -3.93 -1.59
CA PHE A 240 15.58 -2.79 -0.91
C PHE A 240 15.35 -1.59 -1.83
N SER A 241 14.42 -0.73 -1.46
CA SER A 241 14.09 0.49 -2.22
C SER A 241 15.19 1.53 -2.07
N LYS A 242 15.57 2.17 -3.19
CA LYS A 242 16.54 3.28 -3.18
C LYS A 242 15.89 4.62 -2.84
N LYS A 243 14.61 4.78 -3.17
CA LYS A 243 13.79 5.96 -2.90
C LYS A 243 12.50 5.51 -2.19
N VAL A 244 12.05 6.29 -1.22
CA VAL A 244 10.84 5.97 -0.45
C VAL A 244 9.58 6.10 -1.31
N GLU A 245 9.55 7.03 -2.27
CA GLU A 245 8.44 7.20 -3.20
C GLU A 245 8.19 5.90 -4.00
N ASN A 246 9.25 5.33 -4.58
CA ASN A 246 9.16 4.04 -5.28
C ASN A 246 8.77 2.88 -4.36
N HIS A 247 9.01 2.99 -3.06
CA HIS A 247 8.56 2.04 -2.07
C HIS A 247 7.05 2.17 -1.85
N MET A 248 6.56 3.39 -1.70
CA MET A 248 5.13 3.70 -1.56
C MET A 248 4.32 3.26 -2.78
N HIS A 249 4.78 3.59 -4.00
CA HIS A 249 4.10 3.16 -5.23
C HIS A 249 4.03 1.63 -5.37
N ALA A 250 5.10 0.93 -5.00
CA ALA A 250 5.09 -0.54 -5.02
C ALA A 250 4.10 -1.13 -4.01
N ILE A 251 3.91 -0.51 -2.85
CA ILE A 251 2.93 -0.92 -1.84
C ILE A 251 1.51 -0.65 -2.33
N SER A 252 1.26 0.52 -2.93
CA SER A 252 -0.04 0.85 -3.52
C SER A 252 -0.45 -0.16 -4.60
N LEU A 253 0.46 -0.51 -5.51
CA LEU A 253 0.26 -1.57 -6.50
C LEU A 253 0.02 -2.93 -5.85
N HIS A 254 0.80 -3.28 -4.81
CA HIS A 254 0.64 -4.56 -4.11
C HIS A 254 -0.75 -4.70 -3.50
N PHE A 255 -1.24 -3.69 -2.77
CA PHE A 255 -2.56 -3.76 -2.15
C PHE A 255 -3.69 -3.71 -3.19
N MET A 256 -3.51 -3.01 -4.31
CA MET A 256 -4.46 -3.06 -5.42
C MET A 256 -4.54 -4.48 -5.99
N TYR A 257 -3.41 -5.10 -6.28
CA TYR A 257 -3.35 -6.49 -6.74
C TYR A 257 -3.92 -7.48 -5.71
N TYR A 258 -3.54 -7.35 -4.45
CA TYR A 258 -4.01 -8.21 -3.36
C TYR A 258 -5.53 -8.12 -3.19
N ASN A 259 -6.08 -6.92 -3.15
CA ASN A 259 -7.49 -6.71 -2.92
C ASN A 259 -8.37 -7.12 -4.12
N PHE A 260 -7.96 -6.81 -5.35
CA PHE A 260 -8.81 -6.94 -6.52
C PHE A 260 -8.47 -8.11 -7.44
N CYS A 261 -7.20 -8.53 -7.52
CA CYS A 261 -6.76 -9.52 -8.51
C CYS A 261 -6.48 -10.90 -7.92
N ARG A 262 -5.99 -10.96 -6.69
CA ARG A 262 -5.56 -12.21 -6.08
C ARG A 262 -6.73 -12.91 -5.39
N ILE A 263 -7.01 -14.17 -5.79
CA ILE A 263 -7.98 -15.02 -5.08
C ILE A 263 -7.38 -15.46 -3.75
N HIS A 264 -8.09 -15.18 -2.66
CA HIS A 264 -7.75 -15.66 -1.34
C HIS A 264 -8.23 -17.10 -1.17
N LEU A 265 -7.33 -18.03 -0.81
CA LEU A 265 -7.62 -19.46 -0.78
C LEU A 265 -8.83 -19.83 0.10
N THR A 266 -8.93 -19.22 1.29
CA THR A 266 -10.03 -19.50 2.22
C THR A 266 -11.35 -18.89 1.76
N LEU A 267 -11.32 -17.71 1.14
CA LEU A 267 -12.52 -17.02 0.66
C LEU A 267 -13.02 -17.53 -0.69
N ARG A 268 -12.16 -18.18 -1.48
CA ARG A 268 -12.42 -18.60 -2.86
C ARG A 268 -12.76 -17.44 -3.82
N GLN A 269 -12.51 -16.22 -3.40
CA GLN A 269 -12.73 -14.98 -4.14
C GLN A 269 -11.69 -13.94 -3.71
N THR A 270 -11.69 -12.76 -4.35
CA THR A 270 -10.80 -11.68 -3.94
C THR A 270 -11.33 -10.98 -2.68
N PRO A 271 -10.47 -10.34 -1.86
CA PRO A 271 -10.93 -9.56 -0.71
C PRO A 271 -11.93 -8.45 -1.09
N ALA A 272 -11.74 -7.78 -2.23
CA ALA A 272 -12.66 -6.76 -2.73
C ALA A 272 -14.04 -7.35 -3.08
N MET A 273 -14.08 -8.56 -3.65
CA MET A 273 -15.36 -9.25 -3.89
C MET A 273 -16.02 -9.66 -2.57
N ALA A 274 -15.25 -10.18 -1.61
CA ALA A 274 -15.77 -10.60 -0.31
C ALA A 274 -16.34 -9.43 0.51
N SER A 275 -15.81 -8.22 0.32
CA SER A 275 -16.27 -6.99 0.98
C SER A 275 -17.36 -6.25 0.21
N GLY A 276 -17.77 -6.73 -0.97
CA GLY A 276 -18.76 -6.06 -1.83
C GLY A 276 -18.21 -4.86 -2.62
N MET A 277 -16.88 -4.66 -2.63
CA MET A 277 -16.22 -3.56 -3.35
C MET A 277 -16.03 -3.85 -4.84
N ALA A 278 -16.19 -5.10 -5.27
CA ALA A 278 -16.10 -5.52 -6.66
C ALA A 278 -17.04 -6.68 -6.95
N ASP A 279 -17.66 -6.68 -8.13
CA ASP A 279 -18.54 -7.76 -8.58
C ASP A 279 -17.78 -8.92 -9.21
N LYS A 280 -16.57 -8.66 -9.67
CA LYS A 280 -15.70 -9.63 -10.36
C LYS A 280 -14.26 -9.51 -9.93
N LYS A 281 -13.51 -10.58 -10.16
CA LYS A 281 -12.05 -10.56 -10.07
C LYS A 281 -11.48 -9.64 -11.15
N TRP A 282 -10.59 -8.73 -10.75
CA TRP A 282 -9.83 -7.91 -11.70
C TRP A 282 -8.63 -8.66 -12.26
N THR A 283 -8.19 -8.19 -13.41
CA THR A 283 -6.93 -8.56 -14.06
C THR A 283 -5.90 -7.43 -13.91
N ILE A 284 -4.64 -7.68 -14.24
CA ILE A 284 -3.64 -6.60 -14.32
C ILE A 284 -4.01 -5.59 -15.42
N ALA A 285 -4.70 -6.01 -16.47
CA ALA A 285 -5.20 -5.09 -17.50
C ALA A 285 -6.24 -4.11 -16.95
N ASP A 286 -7.10 -4.53 -16.01
CA ASP A 286 -8.05 -3.64 -15.35
C ASP A 286 -7.31 -2.58 -14.49
N ILE A 287 -6.18 -2.93 -13.87
CA ILE A 287 -5.32 -1.95 -13.18
C ILE A 287 -4.67 -0.97 -14.16
N VAL A 288 -4.14 -1.45 -15.28
CA VAL A 288 -3.56 -0.60 -16.34
C VAL A 288 -4.61 0.37 -16.88
N ALA A 289 -5.86 -0.07 -17.02
CA ALA A 289 -6.96 0.76 -17.48
C ALA A 289 -7.32 1.94 -16.56
N LEU A 290 -6.81 1.98 -15.32
CA LEU A 290 -6.95 3.14 -14.44
C LEU A 290 -6.07 4.33 -14.86
N LEU A 291 -5.03 4.08 -15.67
CA LEU A 291 -4.14 5.15 -16.13
C LEU A 291 -4.90 6.17 -16.98
N PRO A 292 -4.65 7.47 -16.82
CA PRO A 292 -5.38 8.53 -17.53
C PRO A 292 -5.35 8.39 -19.06
N ASP A 293 -4.25 7.86 -19.58
CA ASP A 293 -4.03 7.69 -21.00
C ASP A 293 -4.66 6.41 -21.60
N GLU A 294 -5.17 5.52 -20.75
CA GLU A 294 -5.97 4.34 -21.13
C GLU A 294 -7.47 4.60 -20.97
N GLN A 295 -7.87 5.72 -20.34
CA GLN A 295 -9.27 6.08 -20.23
C GLN A 295 -9.82 6.52 -21.60
N PRO A 296 -11.07 6.15 -21.96
CA PRO A 296 -11.73 6.66 -23.16
C PRO A 296 -11.80 8.19 -23.06
N VAL A 297 -11.34 8.88 -24.09
CA VAL A 297 -11.46 10.34 -24.19
C VAL A 297 -12.96 10.65 -24.15
N LYS A 298 -13.43 11.29 -23.07
CA LYS A 298 -14.80 11.83 -23.05
C LYS A 298 -14.89 12.81 -24.21
N PRO A 299 -15.85 12.66 -25.17
CA PRO A 299 -16.01 13.64 -26.22
C PRO A 299 -16.22 15.00 -25.55
N SER A 300 -15.34 15.96 -25.83
CA SER A 300 -15.51 17.35 -25.43
C SER A 300 -16.87 17.78 -26.01
N GLY A 301 -17.82 18.07 -25.11
CA GLY A 301 -19.13 18.56 -25.54
C GLY A 301 -18.93 19.80 -26.37
N LEU A 302 -19.06 19.68 -27.70
CA LEU A 302 -19.23 20.78 -28.62
C LEU A 302 -20.56 21.41 -28.26
N THR A 303 -20.49 22.54 -27.55
CA THR A 303 -21.68 23.40 -27.41
C THR A 303 -22.13 23.83 -28.81
N PRO A 304 -23.37 23.55 -29.21
CA PRO A 304 -23.83 23.99 -30.52
C PRO A 304 -23.84 25.53 -30.53
N ILE A 305 -23.08 26.12 -31.46
CA ILE A 305 -23.17 27.54 -31.76
C ILE A 305 -24.59 27.81 -32.23
N ARG A 306 -25.39 28.47 -31.39
CA ARG A 306 -26.68 29.02 -31.82
C ARG A 306 -26.37 30.11 -32.83
N ARG A 307 -26.70 29.86 -34.10
CA ARG A 307 -26.82 30.91 -35.11
C ARG A 307 -28.08 31.70 -34.78
N GLY A 308 -27.86 32.99 -34.42
CA GLY A 308 -28.90 34.01 -34.43
C GLY A 308 -29.07 34.58 -35.84
#